data_13eabfc15388263276bc02aad8b56829
#
_entry.id   13eabfc15388263276bc02aad8b56829
#
_cell.length_a   1.000
_cell.length_b   1.000
_cell.length_c   1.000
_cell.angle_alpha   90.00
_cell.angle_beta   90.00
_cell.angle_gamma   90.00
#
_symmetry.space_group_name_H-M   'P 1'
#
loop_
_entity.id
_entity.type
_entity.pdbx_description
1 polymer ?
#
loop_
_entity_poly.entity_id
_entity_poly.type
_entity_poly.pdbx_seq_one_letter_code
_entity_poly.pdbx_strand_id
1 'polypeptide(L)'
;MVKVENLTRVYRTGSTRQAVFDALTFSVDKGETVALLGASGSGKTTLLNLISGIDSPDKGCVLLDGVDVHALAEPARTLLRRRLIGFVFQFFNLIPTLKVGENVALPLELLGADDSAAQQRAADLLEAVGLGGLEQRYPETLSGGEQQRAAVARALAHQPALLLADEPTGNLDEDTGGRIIELLTGLARQQGTTLLLVTHSTHVARAADRVLRLSHGQVMAG
;
A
#
# COMPACT_ATOMS: atom_id res chain seq x y z
N MET A 1 -13.25 0.69 -7.92
CA MET A 1 -12.57 0.02 -6.79
C MET A 1 -12.55 0.90 -5.54
N VAL A 2 -11.86 2.02 -5.55
CA VAL A 2 -11.82 2.99 -4.44
C VAL A 2 -12.65 4.22 -4.80
N LYS A 3 -13.54 4.68 -3.89
CA LYS A 3 -14.18 6.00 -3.99
C LYS A 3 -14.00 6.73 -2.68
N VAL A 4 -13.50 7.94 -2.75
CA VAL A 4 -13.36 8.86 -1.62
C VAL A 4 -14.34 9.99 -1.86
N GLU A 5 -15.28 10.23 -0.94
CA GLU A 5 -16.37 11.17 -1.12
C GLU A 5 -16.42 12.17 0.04
N ASN A 6 -16.19 13.45 -0.27
CA ASN A 6 -16.24 14.57 0.67
C ASN A 6 -15.43 14.36 1.96
N LEU A 7 -14.27 13.69 1.83
CA LEU A 7 -13.44 13.30 2.95
C LEU A 7 -12.81 14.51 3.63
N THR A 8 -13.07 14.68 4.91
CA THR A 8 -12.49 15.76 5.74
C THR A 8 -11.71 15.12 6.89
N ARG A 9 -10.49 15.61 7.13
CA ARG A 9 -9.67 15.21 8.26
C ARG A 9 -8.96 16.40 8.87
N VAL A 10 -9.12 16.58 10.19
CA VAL A 10 -8.55 17.68 10.97
C VAL A 10 -7.81 17.11 12.17
N TYR A 11 -6.51 17.36 12.25
CA TYR A 11 -5.76 17.07 13.48
C TYR A 11 -5.81 18.26 14.44
N ARG A 12 -5.84 17.96 15.73
CA ARG A 12 -5.80 18.94 16.81
C ARG A 12 -4.54 18.72 17.62
N THR A 13 -3.69 19.74 17.69
CA THR A 13 -2.49 19.74 18.53
C THR A 13 -2.60 20.94 19.49
N GLY A 14 -3.00 20.68 20.73
CA GLY A 14 -3.32 21.75 21.68
C GLY A 14 -4.49 22.60 21.19
N SER A 15 -4.30 23.93 21.08
CA SER A 15 -5.28 24.87 20.57
C SER A 15 -5.30 25.00 19.04
N THR A 16 -4.33 24.42 18.34
CA THR A 16 -4.20 24.55 16.89
C THR A 16 -5.00 23.45 16.18
N ARG A 17 -5.82 23.85 15.19
CA ARG A 17 -6.54 22.95 14.29
C ARG A 17 -5.88 23.02 12.92
N GLN A 18 -5.45 21.89 12.41
CA GLN A 18 -4.86 21.75 11.09
C GLN A 18 -5.72 20.81 10.24
N ALA A 19 -6.43 21.39 9.28
CA ALA A 19 -7.13 20.58 8.27
C ALA A 19 -6.10 19.99 7.31
N VAL A 20 -6.11 18.66 7.20
CA VAL A 20 -5.30 17.92 6.22
C VAL A 20 -6.08 17.76 4.92
N PHE A 21 -7.36 17.45 5.03
CA PHE A 21 -8.31 17.36 3.91
C PHE A 21 -9.58 18.13 4.25
N ASP A 22 -10.16 18.77 3.21
CA ASP A 22 -11.44 19.45 3.29
C ASP A 22 -12.28 19.09 2.07
N ALA A 23 -13.30 18.23 2.29
CA ALA A 23 -14.20 17.70 1.26
C ALA A 23 -13.45 17.05 0.06
N LEU A 24 -12.34 16.32 0.33
CA LEU A 24 -11.56 15.64 -0.70
C LEU A 24 -12.42 14.58 -1.40
N THR A 25 -12.42 14.60 -2.73
CA THR A 25 -13.17 13.62 -3.54
C THR A 25 -12.36 13.16 -4.73
N PHE A 26 -12.22 11.84 -4.90
CA PHE A 26 -11.62 11.20 -6.09
C PHE A 26 -11.98 9.72 -6.13
N SER A 27 -11.69 9.06 -7.25
CA SER A 27 -11.87 7.62 -7.39
C SER A 27 -10.68 6.95 -8.09
N VAL A 28 -10.53 5.64 -7.85
CA VAL A 28 -9.59 4.75 -8.53
C VAL A 28 -10.39 3.56 -9.05
N ASP A 29 -10.27 3.27 -10.33
CA ASP A 29 -10.99 2.19 -10.97
C ASP A 29 -10.33 0.82 -10.69
N LYS A 30 -11.08 -0.26 -10.89
CA LYS A 30 -10.56 -1.60 -10.66
C LYS A 30 -9.47 -1.94 -11.66
N GLY A 31 -8.33 -2.44 -11.16
CA GLY A 31 -7.16 -2.78 -11.96
C GLY A 31 -6.35 -1.59 -12.45
N GLU A 32 -6.76 -0.36 -12.11
CA GLU A 32 -6.03 0.87 -12.44
C GLU A 32 -4.82 1.05 -11.52
N THR A 33 -3.71 1.52 -12.10
CA THR A 33 -2.56 2.03 -11.35
C THR A 33 -2.61 3.55 -11.31
N VAL A 34 -2.84 4.11 -10.13
CA VAL A 34 -2.89 5.56 -9.91
C VAL A 34 -1.72 6.02 -9.05
N ALA A 35 -0.97 7.02 -9.51
CA ALA A 35 0.02 7.69 -8.70
C ALA A 35 -0.56 8.99 -8.13
N LEU A 36 -0.40 9.17 -6.83
CA LEU A 36 -0.75 10.41 -6.12
C LEU A 36 0.53 11.16 -5.78
N LEU A 37 0.81 12.22 -6.53
CA LEU A 37 1.93 13.11 -6.29
C LEU A 37 1.59 14.14 -5.22
N GLY A 38 2.53 14.39 -4.32
CA GLY A 38 2.38 15.46 -3.32
C GLY A 38 3.69 15.74 -2.58
N ALA A 39 3.88 16.97 -2.14
CA ALA A 39 5.03 17.35 -1.32
C ALA A 39 5.08 16.54 0.00
N SER A 40 6.25 16.51 0.65
CA SER A 40 6.34 15.97 2.02
C SER A 40 5.39 16.74 2.94
N GLY A 41 4.67 16.02 3.80
CA GLY A 41 3.68 16.60 4.71
C GLY A 41 2.34 16.99 4.06
N SER A 42 2.09 16.69 2.79
CA SER A 42 0.79 16.99 2.13
C SER A 42 -0.36 16.08 2.58
N GLY A 43 -0.11 15.08 3.43
CA GLY A 43 -1.14 14.17 3.94
C GLY A 43 -1.23 12.82 3.21
N LYS A 44 -0.27 12.47 2.36
CA LYS A 44 -0.29 11.21 1.57
C LYS A 44 -0.48 9.96 2.45
N THR A 45 0.35 9.78 3.46
CA THR A 45 0.24 8.67 4.42
C THR A 45 -1.09 8.72 5.18
N THR A 46 -1.56 9.91 5.58
CA THR A 46 -2.87 10.09 6.21
C THR A 46 -3.99 9.58 5.29
N LEU A 47 -3.92 9.90 3.99
CA LEU A 47 -4.91 9.44 3.04
C LEU A 47 -4.92 7.91 2.91
N LEU A 48 -3.74 7.26 2.83
CA LEU A 48 -3.65 5.80 2.80
C LEU A 48 -4.23 5.18 4.09
N ASN A 49 -3.97 5.77 5.25
CA ASN A 49 -4.52 5.33 6.53
C ASN A 49 -6.06 5.44 6.57
N LEU A 50 -6.61 6.52 6.01
CA LEU A 50 -8.07 6.69 5.89
C LEU A 50 -8.68 5.69 4.91
N ILE A 51 -8.04 5.48 3.74
CA ILE A 51 -8.52 4.50 2.74
C ILE A 51 -8.51 3.08 3.30
N SER A 52 -7.49 2.75 4.08
CA SER A 52 -7.38 1.42 4.69
C SER A 52 -8.20 1.23 5.97
N GLY A 53 -8.80 2.30 6.50
CA GLY A 53 -9.53 2.24 7.77
C GLY A 53 -8.65 2.08 9.00
N ILE A 54 -7.34 2.36 8.91
CA ILE A 54 -6.42 2.47 10.06
C ILE A 54 -6.75 3.72 10.87
N ASP A 55 -7.02 4.84 10.17
CA ASP A 55 -7.52 6.09 10.75
C ASP A 55 -8.97 6.34 10.29
N SER A 56 -9.70 7.23 10.94
CA SER A 56 -11.09 7.55 10.62
C SER A 56 -11.25 9.02 10.22
N PRO A 57 -12.05 9.34 9.20
CA PRO A 57 -12.31 10.71 8.82
C PRO A 57 -13.21 11.42 9.83
N ASP A 58 -13.15 12.76 9.85
CA ASP A 58 -14.10 13.57 10.60
C ASP A 58 -15.43 13.72 9.85
N LYS A 59 -15.40 13.70 8.49
CA LYS A 59 -16.58 13.72 7.61
C LYS A 59 -16.28 13.01 6.29
N GLY A 60 -17.34 12.65 5.58
CA GLY A 60 -17.25 11.94 4.31
C GLY A 60 -17.09 10.44 4.50
N CYS A 61 -16.86 9.71 3.43
CA CYS A 61 -16.71 8.26 3.46
C CYS A 61 -15.64 7.77 2.47
N VAL A 62 -15.21 6.54 2.69
CA VAL A 62 -14.35 5.77 1.78
C VAL A 62 -15.04 4.47 1.45
N LEU A 63 -15.30 4.26 0.16
CA LEU A 63 -15.90 3.03 -0.33
C LEU A 63 -14.83 2.16 -0.99
N LEU A 64 -14.71 0.90 -0.55
CA LEU A 64 -13.93 -0.14 -1.20
C LEU A 64 -14.87 -1.19 -1.78
N ASP A 65 -14.89 -1.31 -3.10
CA ASP A 65 -15.86 -2.13 -3.83
C ASP A 65 -17.32 -1.92 -3.37
N GLY A 66 -17.68 -0.66 -3.10
CA GLY A 66 -19.02 -0.27 -2.66
C GLY A 66 -19.28 -0.42 -1.16
N VAL A 67 -18.34 -0.96 -0.38
CA VAL A 67 -18.46 -1.09 1.08
C VAL A 67 -17.85 0.14 1.75
N ASP A 68 -18.62 0.85 2.55
CA ASP A 68 -18.09 1.95 3.37
C ASP A 68 -17.23 1.40 4.50
N VAL A 69 -15.92 1.67 4.41
CA VAL A 69 -14.92 1.19 5.35
C VAL A 69 -15.18 1.69 6.77
N HIS A 70 -15.67 2.93 6.88
CA HIS A 70 -15.84 3.60 8.18
C HIS A 70 -17.20 3.34 8.83
N ALA A 71 -18.16 2.82 8.07
CA ALA A 71 -19.40 2.31 8.63
C ALA A 71 -19.23 0.95 9.33
N LEU A 72 -18.12 0.24 9.04
CA LEU A 72 -17.81 -1.03 9.69
C LEU A 72 -17.24 -0.81 11.09
N ALA A 73 -17.76 -1.55 12.06
CA ALA A 73 -17.15 -1.66 13.38
C ALA A 73 -15.95 -2.64 13.36
N GLU A 74 -15.05 -2.52 14.33
CA GLU A 74 -14.07 -3.58 14.59
C GLU A 74 -14.80 -4.80 15.20
N PRO A 75 -14.49 -6.08 14.83
CA PRO A 75 -13.36 -6.52 14.00
C PRO A 75 -13.65 -6.58 12.48
N ALA A 76 -14.85 -6.24 11.99
CA ALA A 76 -15.21 -6.36 10.57
C ALA A 76 -14.29 -5.52 9.67
N ARG A 77 -13.92 -4.31 10.09
CA ARG A 77 -12.99 -3.42 9.39
C ARG A 77 -11.59 -4.06 9.29
N THR A 78 -11.12 -4.71 10.36
CA THR A 78 -9.85 -5.44 10.34
C THR A 78 -9.89 -6.62 9.37
N LEU A 79 -10.98 -7.38 9.31
CA LEU A 79 -11.13 -8.49 8.37
C LEU A 79 -11.18 -8.01 6.92
N LEU A 80 -11.89 -6.91 6.64
CA LEU A 80 -11.90 -6.28 5.31
C LEU A 80 -10.48 -5.90 4.89
N ARG A 81 -9.73 -5.22 5.75
CA ARG A 81 -8.34 -4.81 5.51
C ARG A 81 -7.45 -6.02 5.20
N ARG A 82 -7.50 -7.08 6.02
CA ARG A 82 -6.70 -8.30 5.81
C ARG A 82 -6.99 -8.98 4.47
N ARG A 83 -8.24 -8.95 4.01
CA ARG A 83 -8.65 -9.62 2.77
C ARG A 83 -8.37 -8.81 1.52
N LEU A 84 -8.62 -7.50 1.56
CA LEU A 84 -8.68 -6.68 0.37
C LEU A 84 -7.44 -5.82 0.14
N ILE A 85 -6.63 -5.56 1.19
CA ILE A 85 -5.57 -4.55 1.11
C ILE A 85 -4.20 -5.16 1.35
N GLY A 86 -3.28 -4.92 0.41
CA GLY A 86 -1.84 -5.08 0.60
C GLY A 86 -1.18 -3.72 0.85
N PHE A 87 -0.11 -3.71 1.65
CA PHE A 87 0.67 -2.51 1.94
C PHE A 87 2.13 -2.68 1.59
N VAL A 88 2.68 -1.70 0.88
CA VAL A 88 4.12 -1.50 0.68
C VAL A 88 4.51 -0.18 1.32
N PHE A 89 5.46 -0.19 2.23
CA PHE A 89 5.90 0.97 3.01
C PHE A 89 7.29 1.44 2.58
N GLN A 90 7.62 2.69 2.88
CA GLN A 90 8.93 3.27 2.65
C GLN A 90 10.04 2.55 3.44
N PHE A 91 9.78 2.12 4.68
CA PHE A 91 10.73 1.45 5.58
C PHE A 91 10.55 -0.09 5.59
N PHE A 92 10.04 -0.67 4.51
CA PHE A 92 9.85 -2.11 4.32
C PHE A 92 8.89 -2.75 5.33
N ASN A 93 8.99 -2.43 6.61
CA ASN A 93 8.20 -2.94 7.72
C ASN A 93 8.15 -4.48 7.78
N LEU A 94 9.25 -5.14 7.41
CA LEU A 94 9.42 -6.57 7.65
C LEU A 94 9.54 -6.82 9.15
N ILE A 95 8.96 -7.92 9.62
CA ILE A 95 9.05 -8.32 11.03
C ILE A 95 10.44 -8.94 11.23
N PRO A 96 11.31 -8.33 12.05
CA PRO A 96 12.72 -8.72 12.12
C PRO A 96 12.94 -10.11 12.76
N THR A 97 12.01 -10.57 13.59
CA THR A 97 12.05 -11.87 14.23
C THR A 97 11.53 -13.01 13.37
N LEU A 98 10.94 -12.70 12.23
CA LEU A 98 10.47 -13.68 11.24
C LEU A 98 11.47 -13.76 10.08
N LYS A 99 11.66 -14.96 9.56
CA LYS A 99 12.41 -15.19 8.33
C LYS A 99 11.70 -14.52 7.14
N VAL A 100 12.40 -14.35 6.04
CA VAL A 100 11.87 -13.72 4.82
C VAL A 100 10.65 -14.49 4.28
N GLY A 101 10.72 -15.82 4.22
CA GLY A 101 9.59 -16.66 3.82
C GLY A 101 8.38 -16.53 4.74
N GLU A 102 8.61 -16.49 6.05
CA GLU A 102 7.57 -16.32 7.07
C GLU A 102 6.92 -14.91 6.96
N ASN A 103 7.73 -13.87 6.72
CA ASN A 103 7.19 -12.53 6.46
C ASN A 103 6.23 -12.51 5.26
N VAL A 104 6.58 -13.20 4.18
CA VAL A 104 5.75 -13.25 2.96
C VAL A 104 4.52 -14.14 3.15
N ALA A 105 4.62 -15.24 3.90
CA ALA A 105 3.51 -16.14 4.22
C ALA A 105 2.49 -15.53 5.19
N LEU A 106 2.91 -14.63 6.08
CA LEU A 106 2.11 -14.10 7.18
C LEU A 106 0.70 -13.61 6.79
N PRO A 107 0.48 -12.85 5.70
CA PRO A 107 -0.86 -12.45 5.31
C PRO A 107 -1.80 -13.63 5.00
N LEU A 108 -1.27 -14.72 4.46
CA LEU A 108 -2.02 -15.94 4.16
C LEU A 108 -2.40 -16.70 5.44
N GLU A 109 -1.45 -16.83 6.36
CA GLU A 109 -1.66 -17.45 7.68
C GLU A 109 -2.74 -16.69 8.47
N LEU A 110 -2.70 -15.36 8.45
CA LEU A 110 -3.71 -14.50 9.09
C LEU A 110 -5.12 -14.65 8.46
N LEU A 111 -5.20 -15.14 7.23
CA LEU A 111 -6.46 -15.47 6.56
C LEU A 111 -6.88 -16.94 6.76
N GLY A 112 -6.10 -17.73 7.51
CA GLY A 112 -6.38 -19.11 7.81
C GLY A 112 -6.00 -20.08 6.68
N ALA A 113 -5.06 -19.70 5.81
CA ALA A 113 -4.51 -20.64 4.82
C ALA A 113 -3.74 -21.78 5.52
N ASP A 114 -3.72 -22.94 4.87
CA ASP A 114 -2.88 -24.06 5.29
C ASP A 114 -1.39 -23.66 5.22
N ASP A 115 -0.60 -24.07 6.22
CA ASP A 115 0.81 -23.70 6.35
C ASP A 115 1.62 -24.08 5.11
N SER A 116 1.39 -25.27 4.55
CA SER A 116 2.11 -25.73 3.36
C SER A 116 1.76 -24.90 2.12
N ALA A 117 0.50 -24.54 1.96
CA ALA A 117 0.03 -23.68 0.87
C ALA A 117 0.56 -22.24 1.02
N ALA A 118 0.58 -21.71 2.23
CA ALA A 118 1.12 -20.38 2.53
C ALA A 118 2.64 -20.32 2.23
N GLN A 119 3.40 -21.32 2.66
CA GLN A 119 4.85 -21.43 2.40
C GLN A 119 5.14 -21.60 0.91
N GLN A 120 4.41 -22.45 0.19
CA GLN A 120 4.60 -22.61 -1.26
C GLN A 120 4.32 -21.30 -1.99
N ARG A 121 3.22 -20.61 -1.67
CA ARG A 121 2.90 -19.32 -2.27
C ARG A 121 3.95 -18.26 -1.96
N ALA A 122 4.50 -18.27 -0.74
CA ALA A 122 5.60 -17.36 -0.37
C ALA A 122 6.86 -17.65 -1.18
N ALA A 123 7.24 -18.91 -1.37
CA ALA A 123 8.37 -19.30 -2.19
C ALA A 123 8.21 -18.86 -3.67
N ASP A 124 7.04 -19.11 -4.26
CA ASP A 124 6.73 -18.71 -5.64
C ASP A 124 6.86 -17.19 -5.82
N LEU A 125 6.40 -16.40 -4.84
CA LEU A 125 6.51 -14.95 -4.89
C LEU A 125 7.93 -14.46 -4.67
N LEU A 126 8.70 -15.09 -3.78
CA LEU A 126 10.10 -14.77 -3.59
C LEU A 126 10.90 -15.05 -4.85
N GLU A 127 10.63 -16.15 -5.53
CA GLU A 127 11.21 -16.42 -6.86
C GLU A 127 10.83 -15.33 -7.87
N ALA A 128 9.55 -14.95 -7.94
CA ALA A 128 9.06 -13.91 -8.85
C ALA A 128 9.69 -12.53 -8.61
N VAL A 129 10.10 -12.22 -7.38
CA VAL A 129 10.79 -10.97 -7.05
C VAL A 129 12.32 -11.12 -7.05
N GLY A 130 12.86 -12.25 -7.51
CA GLY A 130 14.30 -12.52 -7.59
C GLY A 130 14.98 -12.71 -6.23
N LEU A 131 14.27 -13.32 -5.29
CA LEU A 131 14.76 -13.66 -3.94
C LEU A 131 14.64 -15.17 -3.65
N GLY A 132 14.51 -16.02 -4.68
CA GLY A 132 14.48 -17.47 -4.53
C GLY A 132 15.71 -17.99 -3.80
N GLY A 133 15.51 -18.92 -2.86
CA GLY A 133 16.57 -19.46 -2.01
C GLY A 133 16.93 -18.60 -0.78
N LEU A 134 16.25 -17.44 -0.57
CA LEU A 134 16.47 -16.56 0.58
C LEU A 134 15.40 -16.71 1.67
N GLU A 135 14.49 -17.67 1.55
CA GLU A 135 13.32 -17.86 2.44
C GLU A 135 13.72 -18.00 3.90
N GLN A 136 14.88 -18.66 4.16
CA GLN A 136 15.38 -18.96 5.51
C GLN A 136 16.21 -17.82 6.12
N ARG A 137 16.48 -16.75 5.36
CA ARG A 137 17.22 -15.61 5.87
C ARG A 137 16.36 -14.69 6.72
N TYR A 138 16.99 -13.92 7.59
CA TYR A 138 16.34 -12.85 8.35
C TYR A 138 16.44 -11.52 7.61
N PRO A 139 15.44 -10.60 7.76
CA PRO A 139 15.42 -9.30 7.06
C PRO A 139 16.71 -8.50 7.21
N GLU A 140 17.32 -8.50 8.37
CA GLU A 140 18.55 -7.75 8.66
C GLU A 140 19.77 -8.18 7.81
N THR A 141 19.71 -9.38 7.24
CA THR A 141 20.80 -9.91 6.37
C THR A 141 20.61 -9.53 4.90
N LEU A 142 19.52 -8.85 4.56
CA LEU A 142 19.18 -8.42 3.22
C LEU A 142 19.58 -6.95 3.00
N SER A 143 20.00 -6.62 1.77
CA SER A 143 20.13 -5.24 1.32
C SER A 143 18.76 -4.52 1.31
N GLY A 144 18.75 -3.18 1.31
CA GLY A 144 17.51 -2.40 1.27
C GLY A 144 16.61 -2.74 0.07
N GLY A 145 17.21 -2.93 -1.11
CA GLY A 145 16.47 -3.35 -2.31
C GLY A 145 15.88 -4.76 -2.19
N GLU A 146 16.59 -5.71 -1.54
CA GLU A 146 16.06 -7.05 -1.26
C GLU A 146 14.94 -7.01 -0.23
N GLN A 147 15.08 -6.22 0.83
CA GLN A 147 14.01 -6.02 1.81
C GLN A 147 12.75 -5.44 1.17
N GLN A 148 12.89 -4.47 0.26
CA GLN A 148 11.74 -3.91 -0.44
C GLN A 148 11.08 -4.91 -1.38
N ARG A 149 11.86 -5.75 -2.10
CA ARG A 149 11.29 -6.83 -2.91
C ARG A 149 10.53 -7.84 -2.05
N ALA A 150 11.05 -8.22 -0.89
CA ALA A 150 10.34 -9.08 0.07
C ALA A 150 9.05 -8.41 0.59
N ALA A 151 9.06 -7.10 0.86
CA ALA A 151 7.88 -6.35 1.26
C ALA A 151 6.82 -6.29 0.14
N VAL A 152 7.24 -6.17 -1.12
CA VAL A 152 6.33 -6.27 -2.29
C VAL A 152 5.71 -7.67 -2.38
N ALA A 153 6.52 -8.73 -2.26
CA ALA A 153 6.04 -10.11 -2.26
C ALA A 153 5.01 -10.34 -1.14
N ARG A 154 5.31 -9.90 0.09
CA ARG A 154 4.38 -9.97 1.23
C ARG A 154 3.07 -9.26 0.95
N ALA A 155 3.11 -8.04 0.41
CA ALA A 155 1.93 -7.24 0.14
C ALA A 155 0.99 -7.88 -0.90
N LEU A 156 1.53 -8.71 -1.81
CA LEU A 156 0.80 -9.39 -2.87
C LEU A 156 0.46 -10.86 -2.57
N ALA A 157 0.92 -11.40 -1.43
CA ALA A 157 0.80 -12.82 -1.11
C ALA A 157 -0.65 -13.32 -1.14
N HIS A 158 -1.55 -12.58 -0.52
CA HIS A 158 -2.97 -12.91 -0.40
C HIS A 158 -3.84 -12.42 -1.56
N GLN A 159 -3.22 -12.00 -2.67
CA GLN A 159 -3.91 -11.49 -3.88
C GLN A 159 -4.90 -10.37 -3.55
N PRO A 160 -4.45 -9.25 -2.97
CA PRO A 160 -5.32 -8.17 -2.56
C PRO A 160 -6.02 -7.54 -3.76
N ALA A 161 -7.24 -7.03 -3.54
CA ALA A 161 -7.93 -6.24 -4.56
C ALA A 161 -7.35 -4.82 -4.71
N LEU A 162 -6.75 -4.30 -3.63
CA LEU A 162 -6.12 -2.98 -3.55
C LEU A 162 -4.72 -3.09 -2.95
N LEU A 163 -3.73 -2.55 -3.64
CA LEU A 163 -2.38 -2.38 -3.15
C LEU A 163 -2.13 -0.89 -2.87
N LEU A 164 -1.78 -0.57 -1.63
CA LEU A 164 -1.42 0.77 -1.19
C LEU A 164 0.09 0.83 -1.03
N ALA A 165 0.76 1.74 -1.75
CA ALA A 165 2.21 1.89 -1.68
C ALA A 165 2.56 3.31 -1.22
N ASP A 166 3.20 3.41 -0.05
CA ASP A 166 3.64 4.67 0.57
C ASP A 166 5.13 4.88 0.34
N GLU A 167 5.49 5.77 -0.60
CA GLU A 167 6.88 6.12 -0.95
C GLU A 167 7.78 4.86 -1.12
N PRO A 168 7.40 3.85 -1.93
CA PRO A 168 8.02 2.53 -1.93
C PRO A 168 9.49 2.52 -2.37
N THR A 169 10.01 3.64 -2.82
CA THR A 169 11.42 3.80 -3.24
C THR A 169 12.16 4.88 -2.46
N GLY A 170 11.54 5.47 -1.45
CA GLY A 170 12.08 6.64 -0.74
C GLY A 170 13.41 6.39 0.00
N ASN A 171 13.79 5.14 0.25
CA ASN A 171 15.03 4.75 0.92
C ASN A 171 16.01 4.02 0.00
N LEU A 172 15.81 4.09 -1.31
CA LEU A 172 16.62 3.39 -2.31
C LEU A 172 17.28 4.41 -3.26
N ASP A 173 18.38 4.00 -3.87
CA ASP A 173 18.95 4.73 -4.98
C ASP A 173 18.01 4.71 -6.20
N GLU A 174 18.22 5.61 -7.15
CA GLU A 174 17.31 5.82 -8.27
C GLU A 174 17.18 4.57 -9.16
N ASP A 175 18.28 3.87 -9.44
CA ASP A 175 18.28 2.68 -10.29
C ASP A 175 17.55 1.51 -9.63
N THR A 176 17.82 1.27 -8.35
CA THR A 176 17.12 0.24 -7.56
C THR A 176 15.65 0.61 -7.42
N GLY A 177 15.34 1.87 -7.16
CA GLY A 177 13.98 2.39 -7.07
C GLY A 177 13.19 2.15 -8.36
N GLY A 178 13.77 2.45 -9.52
CA GLY A 178 13.15 2.19 -10.82
C GLY A 178 12.75 0.71 -10.99
N ARG A 179 13.67 -0.21 -10.71
CA ARG A 179 13.41 -1.66 -10.78
C ARG A 179 12.30 -2.11 -9.81
N ILE A 180 12.23 -1.54 -8.61
CA ILE A 180 11.16 -1.84 -7.64
C ILE A 180 9.81 -1.38 -8.17
N ILE A 181 9.71 -0.21 -8.80
CA ILE A 181 8.45 0.28 -9.37
C ILE A 181 8.00 -0.59 -10.55
N GLU A 182 8.90 -0.96 -11.45
CA GLU A 182 8.58 -1.87 -12.56
C GLU A 182 8.08 -3.22 -12.04
N LEU A 183 8.75 -3.79 -11.05
CA LEU A 183 8.35 -5.03 -10.41
C LEU A 183 6.98 -4.92 -9.76
N LEU A 184 6.76 -3.88 -8.95
CA LEU A 184 5.51 -3.62 -8.23
C LEU A 184 4.32 -3.48 -9.19
N THR A 185 4.47 -2.61 -10.21
CA THR A 185 3.41 -2.36 -11.20
C THR A 185 3.17 -3.58 -12.09
N GLY A 186 4.22 -4.30 -12.47
CA GLY A 186 4.13 -5.53 -13.26
C GLY A 186 3.36 -6.63 -12.52
N LEU A 187 3.72 -6.91 -11.26
CA LEU A 187 3.03 -7.92 -10.45
C LEU A 187 1.59 -7.53 -10.13
N ALA A 188 1.33 -6.25 -9.82
CA ALA A 188 -0.03 -5.76 -9.57
C ALA A 188 -0.91 -5.96 -10.81
N ARG A 189 -0.43 -5.60 -12.00
CA ARG A 189 -1.16 -5.82 -13.27
C ARG A 189 -1.38 -7.30 -13.56
N GLN A 190 -0.37 -8.14 -13.36
CA GLN A 190 -0.49 -9.58 -13.57
C GLN A 190 -1.58 -10.22 -12.69
N GLN A 191 -1.76 -9.73 -11.46
CA GLN A 191 -2.76 -10.21 -10.53
C GLN A 191 -4.11 -9.49 -10.66
N GLY A 192 -4.24 -8.47 -11.53
CA GLY A 192 -5.44 -7.64 -11.63
C GLY A 192 -5.69 -6.77 -10.39
N THR A 193 -4.66 -6.53 -9.58
CA THR A 193 -4.72 -5.71 -8.37
C THR A 193 -4.75 -4.23 -8.73
N THR A 194 -5.65 -3.48 -8.13
CA THR A 194 -5.67 -2.01 -8.20
C THR A 194 -4.50 -1.45 -7.39
N LEU A 195 -3.74 -0.51 -7.93
CA LEU A 195 -2.59 0.09 -7.24
C LEU A 195 -2.80 1.59 -7.01
N LEU A 196 -2.74 2.02 -5.75
CA LEU A 196 -2.60 3.43 -5.39
C LEU A 196 -1.21 3.66 -4.81
N LEU A 197 -0.38 4.34 -5.58
CA LEU A 197 1.00 4.67 -5.26
C LEU A 197 1.10 6.13 -4.84
N VAL A 198 1.54 6.42 -3.62
CA VAL A 198 1.83 7.79 -3.21
C VAL A 198 3.33 8.05 -3.25
N THR A 199 3.71 9.19 -3.82
CA THR A 199 5.12 9.55 -3.99
C THR A 199 5.30 11.05 -4.15
N HIS A 200 6.52 11.55 -3.91
CA HIS A 200 6.94 12.89 -4.30
C HIS A 200 7.77 12.90 -5.60
N SER A 201 8.13 11.72 -6.12
CA SER A 201 8.93 11.56 -7.34
C SER A 201 8.05 11.56 -8.59
N THR A 202 8.27 12.52 -9.48
CA THR A 202 7.62 12.56 -10.79
C THR A 202 8.06 11.41 -11.69
N HIS A 203 9.30 10.91 -11.51
CA HIS A 203 9.80 9.75 -12.24
C HIS A 203 8.99 8.50 -11.91
N VAL A 204 8.81 8.23 -10.62
CA VAL A 204 8.01 7.09 -10.12
C VAL A 204 6.54 7.19 -10.58
N ALA A 205 5.97 8.39 -10.59
CA ALA A 205 4.58 8.59 -10.99
C ALA A 205 4.31 8.27 -12.47
N ARG A 206 5.32 8.34 -13.35
CA ARG A 206 5.18 7.99 -14.78
C ARG A 206 4.88 6.52 -15.05
N ALA A 207 5.11 5.64 -14.07
CA ALA A 207 4.78 4.22 -14.19
C ALA A 207 3.29 3.93 -14.00
N ALA A 208 2.50 4.92 -13.57
CA ALA A 208 1.06 4.80 -13.36
C ALA A 208 0.26 5.10 -14.63
N ASP A 209 -0.94 4.53 -14.72
CA ASP A 209 -1.88 4.77 -15.81
C ASP A 209 -2.47 6.20 -15.72
N ARG A 210 -2.60 6.72 -14.48
CA ARG A 210 -3.09 8.06 -14.20
C ARG A 210 -2.35 8.69 -13.04
N VAL A 211 -2.09 9.99 -13.15
CA VAL A 211 -1.45 10.79 -12.10
C VAL A 211 -2.46 11.76 -11.51
N LEU A 212 -2.52 11.80 -10.20
CA LEU A 212 -3.27 12.77 -9.41
C LEU A 212 -2.28 13.61 -8.60
N ARG A 213 -2.60 14.86 -8.32
CA ARG A 213 -1.80 15.75 -7.48
C ARG A 213 -2.54 16.12 -6.21
N LEU A 214 -1.92 15.83 -5.07
CA LEU A 214 -2.41 16.25 -3.76
C LEU A 214 -1.73 17.55 -3.36
N SER A 215 -2.52 18.62 -3.27
CA SER A 215 -2.05 19.94 -2.87
C SER A 215 -3.12 20.65 -2.05
N HIS A 216 -2.70 21.25 -0.91
CA HIS A 216 -3.59 22.01 -0.01
C HIS A 216 -4.87 21.25 0.36
N GLY A 217 -4.74 19.93 0.62
CA GLY A 217 -5.87 19.09 1.02
C GLY A 217 -6.86 18.74 -0.09
N GLN A 218 -6.54 19.03 -1.34
CA GLN A 218 -7.35 18.74 -2.52
C GLN A 218 -6.58 17.87 -3.52
N VAL A 219 -7.32 17.04 -4.28
CA VAL A 219 -6.78 16.25 -5.39
C VAL A 219 -7.19 16.87 -6.72
N MET A 220 -6.22 17.03 -7.60
CA MET A 220 -6.40 17.53 -8.97
C MET A 220 -5.83 16.53 -9.96
N ALA A 221 -6.31 16.53 -11.20
CA ALA A 221 -5.68 15.80 -12.30
C ALA A 221 -4.24 16.33 -12.49
N GLY A 222 -3.28 15.42 -12.61
CA GLY A 222 -1.85 15.72 -12.74
C GLY A 222 -1.39 15.85 -14.19
#